data_5d9de2981b6999d3d055508d27f6ed91
#
_entry.id   5d9de2981b6999d3d055508d27f6ed91
#
_cell.length_a   1.000
_cell.length_b   1.000
_cell.length_c   1.000
_cell.angle_alpha   90.00
_cell.angle_beta   90.00
_cell.angle_gamma   90.00
#
_symmetry.space_group_name_H-M   'P 1'
#
loop_
_entity.id
_entity.type
_entity.pdbx_description
1 polymer ?
#
loop_
_entity_poly.entity_id
_entity_poly.type
_entity_poly.pdbx_seq_one_letter_code
_entity_poly.pdbx_strand_id
1 'polypeptide(L)'
;MLTLLLKNGFKRAEWTLKHRYFKAQGKNCYFNIVNFNTEPYLISFGDNVAVATGVKFITHDVTHFVFSNMEPTFNWKGRTGEIRVGSNVFIGANAIILYDVTIGDNVIIAAGAVVTNDIPSGTIYGGVPARKIGQFNEYMKKAKEHQFG
;
A
#
# COMPACT_ATOMS: atom_id res chain seq x y z
N MET A 1 -1.65 2.89 18.39
CA MET A 1 -1.00 2.20 19.52
C MET A 1 -1.67 0.86 19.86
N LEU A 2 -2.97 0.73 19.78
CA LEU A 2 -3.69 -0.53 20.10
C LEU A 2 -3.47 -1.65 19.04
N THR A 3 -3.24 -1.30 17.78
CA THR A 3 -2.95 -2.26 16.70
C THR A 3 -1.64 -3.03 16.89
N LEU A 4 -0.69 -2.47 17.63
CA LEU A 4 0.58 -3.12 18.00
C LEU A 4 0.40 -4.36 18.88
N LEU A 5 -0.69 -4.44 19.66
CA LEU A 5 -0.98 -5.54 20.58
C LEU A 5 -1.65 -6.73 19.89
N LEU A 6 -2.15 -6.56 18.66
CA LEU A 6 -2.78 -7.63 17.90
C LEU A 6 -1.71 -8.45 17.16
N LYS A 7 -1.39 -9.63 17.67
CA LYS A 7 -0.31 -10.51 17.17
C LYS A 7 -0.53 -11.08 15.76
N ASN A 8 -1.70 -10.84 15.15
CA ASN A 8 -2.11 -11.51 13.91
C ASN A 8 -2.67 -10.49 12.92
N GLY A 9 -2.26 -10.61 11.66
CA GLY A 9 -2.66 -9.70 10.58
C GLY A 9 -4.15 -9.71 10.27
N PHE A 10 -4.84 -10.82 10.45
CA PHE A 10 -6.31 -10.89 10.32
C PHE A 10 -7.00 -10.08 11.42
N LYS A 11 -6.59 -10.22 12.66
CA LYS A 11 -7.14 -9.45 13.78
C LYS A 11 -6.88 -7.96 13.63
N ARG A 12 -5.73 -7.58 13.08
CA ARG A 12 -5.47 -6.16 12.75
C ARG A 12 -6.45 -5.64 11.69
N ALA A 13 -6.67 -6.41 10.62
CA ALA A 13 -7.61 -6.03 9.57
C ALA A 13 -9.07 -5.96 10.06
N GLU A 14 -9.49 -6.88 10.92
CA GLU A 14 -10.81 -6.82 11.57
C GLU A 14 -10.96 -5.58 12.46
N TRP A 15 -9.93 -5.26 13.23
CA TRP A 15 -9.93 -4.09 14.09
C TRP A 15 -10.03 -2.79 13.29
N THR A 16 -9.21 -2.65 12.23
CA THR A 16 -9.22 -1.46 11.37
C THR A 16 -10.56 -1.28 10.66
N LEU A 17 -11.18 -2.37 10.21
CA LEU A 17 -12.50 -2.35 9.59
C LEU A 17 -13.58 -1.92 10.60
N LYS A 18 -13.59 -2.54 11.78
CA LYS A 18 -14.55 -2.24 12.84
C LYS A 18 -14.50 -0.77 13.29
N HIS A 19 -13.32 -0.20 13.36
CA HIS A 19 -13.10 1.17 13.84
C HIS A 19 -13.04 2.20 12.72
N ARG A 20 -13.31 1.80 11.46
CA ARG A 20 -13.25 2.69 10.28
C ARG A 20 -11.95 3.48 10.23
N TYR A 21 -10.83 2.76 10.43
CA TYR A 21 -9.51 3.35 10.57
C TYR A 21 -9.01 3.98 9.27
N PHE A 22 -9.35 3.37 8.12
CA PHE A 22 -9.02 3.87 6.79
C PHE A 22 -10.19 4.65 6.17
N LYS A 23 -9.92 5.34 5.07
CA LYS A 23 -10.96 5.97 4.24
C LYS A 23 -12.03 4.96 3.80
N ALA A 24 -11.59 3.77 3.38
CA ALA A 24 -12.42 2.61 3.08
C ALA A 24 -11.61 1.32 3.26
N GLN A 25 -12.28 0.24 3.62
CA GLN A 25 -11.67 -1.09 3.71
C GLN A 25 -12.72 -2.15 3.40
N GLY A 26 -12.36 -3.06 2.51
CA GLY A 26 -13.16 -4.25 2.19
C GLY A 26 -12.95 -5.40 3.16
N LYS A 27 -13.49 -6.57 2.78
CA LYS A 27 -13.43 -7.82 3.57
C LYS A 27 -12.17 -8.63 3.23
N ASN A 28 -11.90 -9.65 4.08
CA ASN A 28 -10.83 -10.64 3.86
C ASN A 28 -9.45 -10.01 3.69
N CYS A 29 -9.17 -8.95 4.42
CA CYS A 29 -7.85 -8.35 4.42
C CYS A 29 -6.93 -8.99 5.48
N TYR A 30 -5.62 -8.90 5.21
CA TYR A 30 -4.55 -9.33 6.11
C TYR A 30 -3.48 -8.24 6.16
N PHE A 31 -3.26 -7.65 7.33
CA PHE A 31 -2.28 -6.58 7.51
C PHE A 31 -1.17 -7.00 8.46
N ASN A 32 0.00 -7.35 7.91
CA ASN A 32 1.19 -7.68 8.71
C ASN A 32 2.07 -6.45 8.97
N ILE A 33 1.47 -5.29 9.02
CA ILE A 33 2.08 -4.03 9.43
C ILE A 33 1.39 -3.51 10.69
N VAL A 34 2.12 -2.73 11.46
CA VAL A 34 1.66 -2.19 12.75
C VAL A 34 1.51 -0.68 12.76
N ASN A 35 2.03 0.00 11.73
CA ASN A 35 1.97 1.44 11.58
C ASN A 35 1.57 1.80 10.14
N PHE A 36 0.44 2.48 9.98
CA PHE A 36 -0.12 2.92 8.70
C PHE A 36 0.05 4.43 8.47
N ASN A 37 1.06 5.03 9.07
CA ASN A 37 1.32 6.47 9.04
C ASN A 37 0.32 7.34 9.81
N THR A 38 0.47 8.65 9.63
CA THR A 38 -0.31 9.68 10.33
C THR A 38 -1.66 9.97 9.69
N GLU A 39 -1.84 9.64 8.39
CA GLU A 39 -3.06 9.89 7.62
C GLU A 39 -3.71 8.60 7.08
N PRO A 40 -4.13 7.64 7.93
CA PRO A 40 -4.78 6.42 7.45
C PRO A 40 -6.11 6.70 6.72
N TYR A 41 -6.76 7.82 7.01
CA TYR A 41 -7.97 8.29 6.33
C TYR A 41 -7.75 8.71 4.87
N LEU A 42 -6.50 8.74 4.38
CA LEU A 42 -6.13 8.93 2.96
C LEU A 42 -5.90 7.60 2.24
N ILE A 43 -6.00 6.46 2.94
CA ILE A 43 -5.74 5.14 2.37
C ILE A 43 -7.05 4.38 2.25
N SER A 44 -7.26 3.73 1.10
CA SER A 44 -8.40 2.83 0.90
C SER A 44 -7.96 1.48 0.36
N PHE A 45 -8.63 0.42 0.83
CA PHE A 45 -8.40 -0.96 0.43
C PHE A 45 -9.71 -1.59 -0.06
N GLY A 46 -9.63 -2.34 -1.15
CA GLY A 46 -10.70 -3.22 -1.59
C GLY A 46 -10.80 -4.51 -0.78
N ASP A 47 -11.44 -5.53 -1.35
CA ASP A 47 -11.56 -6.86 -0.74
C ASP A 47 -10.31 -7.70 -1.01
N ASN A 48 -10.01 -8.65 -0.11
CA ASN A 48 -8.95 -9.62 -0.31
C ASN A 48 -7.59 -8.98 -0.58
N VAL A 49 -7.15 -8.12 0.35
CA VAL A 49 -5.86 -7.43 0.27
C VAL A 49 -4.93 -7.94 1.36
N ALA A 50 -3.77 -8.42 0.96
CA ALA A 50 -2.72 -8.85 1.89
C ALA A 50 -1.53 -7.88 1.83
N VAL A 51 -1.18 -7.33 2.98
CA VAL A 51 -0.03 -6.41 3.15
C VAL A 51 1.00 -7.08 4.04
N ALA A 52 2.18 -7.33 3.48
CA ALA A 52 3.28 -7.98 4.17
C ALA A 52 4.00 -7.04 5.15
N THR A 53 4.95 -7.59 5.89
CA THR A 53 5.71 -6.85 6.90
C THR A 53 6.54 -5.72 6.29
N GLY A 54 6.68 -4.62 7.03
CA GLY A 54 7.55 -3.50 6.65
C GLY A 54 7.06 -2.64 5.49
N VAL A 55 5.87 -2.91 4.93
CA VAL A 55 5.28 -2.06 3.89
C VAL A 55 5.02 -0.67 4.45
N LYS A 56 5.33 0.35 3.66
CA LYS A 56 5.11 1.76 4.00
C LYS A 56 4.16 2.42 3.00
N PHE A 57 3.16 3.10 3.52
CA PHE A 57 2.28 3.98 2.74
C PHE A 57 2.66 5.42 3.04
N ILE A 58 3.19 6.14 2.06
CA ILE A 58 3.65 7.52 2.19
C ILE A 58 2.55 8.43 1.65
N THR A 59 1.80 9.06 2.52
CA THR A 59 0.65 9.89 2.19
C THR A 59 0.97 11.38 2.09
N HIS A 60 2.17 11.80 2.47
CA HIS A 60 2.62 13.19 2.40
C HIS A 60 4.13 13.31 2.19
N ASP A 61 4.58 14.49 1.82
CA ASP A 61 5.98 14.90 1.88
C ASP A 61 6.13 16.26 2.59
N VAL A 62 7.34 16.55 3.01
CA VAL A 62 7.68 17.79 3.73
C VAL A 62 8.71 18.63 2.96
N THR A 63 8.79 18.47 1.65
CA THR A 63 9.70 19.27 0.79
C THR A 63 9.47 20.77 0.91
N HIS A 64 8.22 21.17 1.18
CA HIS A 64 7.87 22.55 1.45
C HIS A 64 8.67 23.20 2.58
N PHE A 65 9.13 22.43 3.56
CA PHE A 65 10.01 22.90 4.64
C PHE A 65 11.33 23.41 4.08
N VAL A 66 11.94 22.65 3.16
CA VAL A 66 13.20 23.05 2.51
C VAL A 66 12.98 24.30 1.67
N PHE A 67 11.93 24.31 0.85
CA PHE A 67 11.62 25.43 -0.04
C PHE A 67 11.27 26.71 0.72
N SER A 68 10.56 26.61 1.84
CA SER A 68 10.24 27.77 2.69
C SER A 68 11.48 28.42 3.29
N ASN A 69 12.51 27.65 3.60
CA ASN A 69 13.78 28.17 4.08
C ASN A 69 14.62 28.79 2.97
N MET A 70 14.49 28.32 1.73
CA MET A 70 15.19 28.86 0.56
C MET A 70 14.52 30.15 0.04
N GLU A 71 13.20 30.20 0.06
CA GLU A 71 12.40 31.32 -0.46
C GLU A 71 11.28 31.68 0.53
N PRO A 72 11.61 32.42 1.62
CA PRO A 72 10.64 32.71 2.71
C PRO A 72 9.48 33.59 2.31
N THR A 73 9.60 34.33 1.19
CA THR A 73 8.56 35.23 0.68
C THR A 73 7.40 34.52 0.00
N PHE A 74 7.60 33.25 -0.41
CA PHE A 74 6.55 32.41 -1.02
C PHE A 74 5.88 31.51 0.03
N ASN A 75 4.58 31.37 -0.05
CA ASN A 75 3.81 30.51 0.88
C ASN A 75 3.79 29.05 0.38
N TRP A 76 4.86 28.33 0.62
CA TRP A 76 4.97 26.92 0.31
C TRP A 76 4.05 26.08 1.19
N LYS A 77 3.27 25.18 0.59
CA LYS A 77 2.36 24.30 1.32
C LYS A 77 2.85 22.84 1.28
N GLY A 78 2.60 22.12 2.35
CA GLY A 78 2.81 20.68 2.39
C GLY A 78 1.93 19.94 1.38
N ARG A 79 2.41 18.84 0.86
CA ARG A 79 1.68 17.99 -0.07
C ARG A 79 1.20 16.72 0.63
N THR A 80 -0.08 16.42 0.45
CA THR A 80 -0.69 15.15 0.85
C THR A 80 -1.42 14.56 -0.35
N GLY A 81 -1.57 13.24 -0.39
CA GLY A 81 -2.29 12.58 -1.45
C GLY A 81 -2.84 11.22 -1.02
N GLU A 82 -3.88 10.77 -1.69
CA GLU A 82 -4.54 9.51 -1.41
C GLU A 82 -3.76 8.33 -1.99
N ILE A 83 -3.91 7.17 -1.34
CA ILE A 83 -3.47 5.88 -1.85
C ILE A 83 -4.71 4.99 -1.95
N ARG A 84 -4.97 4.46 -3.14
CA ARG A 84 -6.10 3.57 -3.40
C ARG A 84 -5.58 2.19 -3.81
N VAL A 85 -5.99 1.17 -3.07
CA VAL A 85 -5.66 -0.23 -3.36
C VAL A 85 -6.93 -0.96 -3.72
N GLY A 86 -6.96 -1.58 -4.90
CA GLY A 86 -8.07 -2.37 -5.38
C GLY A 86 -8.26 -3.69 -4.64
N SER A 87 -8.98 -4.63 -5.25
CA SER A 87 -9.27 -5.95 -4.70
C SER A 87 -8.31 -7.02 -5.24
N ASN A 88 -8.13 -8.10 -4.48
CA ASN A 88 -7.20 -9.19 -4.83
C ASN A 88 -5.77 -8.68 -5.04
N VAL A 89 -5.24 -7.96 -4.07
CA VAL A 89 -3.93 -7.34 -4.13
C VAL A 89 -3.01 -7.92 -3.05
N PHE A 90 -1.80 -8.31 -3.45
CA PHE A 90 -0.71 -8.62 -2.53
C PHE A 90 0.38 -7.56 -2.60
N ILE A 91 0.77 -7.02 -1.46
CA ILE A 91 1.87 -6.06 -1.34
C ILE A 91 3.00 -6.73 -0.56
N GLY A 92 4.09 -6.99 -1.26
CA GLY A 92 5.27 -7.70 -0.76
C GLY A 92 6.02 -6.90 0.32
N ALA A 93 6.79 -7.63 1.13
CA ALA A 93 7.52 -7.08 2.26
C ALA A 93 8.42 -5.89 1.87
N ASN A 94 8.43 -4.87 2.73
CA ASN A 94 9.24 -3.66 2.58
C ASN A 94 8.96 -2.84 1.32
N ALA A 95 7.84 -3.07 0.63
CA ALA A 95 7.42 -2.18 -0.45
C ALA A 95 7.05 -0.79 0.09
N ILE A 96 7.26 0.23 -0.72
CA ILE A 96 6.91 1.63 -0.42
C ILE A 96 5.91 2.10 -1.48
N ILE A 97 4.74 2.56 -1.04
CA ILE A 97 3.70 3.09 -1.92
C ILE A 97 3.60 4.60 -1.66
N LEU A 98 3.81 5.40 -2.70
CA LEU A 98 3.75 6.86 -2.58
C LEU A 98 2.32 7.38 -2.73
N TYR A 99 2.11 8.61 -2.31
CA TYR A 99 0.84 9.33 -2.44
C TYR A 99 0.43 9.52 -3.91
N ASP A 100 -0.84 9.77 -4.12
CA ASP A 100 -1.49 9.91 -5.44
C ASP A 100 -1.38 8.65 -6.32
N VAL A 101 -1.17 7.47 -5.71
CA VAL A 101 -1.09 6.18 -6.42
C VAL A 101 -2.39 5.41 -6.30
N THR A 102 -2.87 4.90 -7.43
CA THR A 102 -3.95 3.92 -7.51
C THR A 102 -3.40 2.58 -7.98
N ILE A 103 -3.59 1.53 -7.17
CA ILE A 103 -3.29 0.14 -7.50
C ILE A 103 -4.60 -0.53 -7.90
N GLY A 104 -4.64 -1.07 -9.11
CA GLY A 104 -5.82 -1.75 -9.64
C GLY A 104 -6.12 -3.08 -8.95
N ASP A 105 -7.06 -3.84 -9.51
CA ASP A 105 -7.44 -5.16 -9.03
C ASP A 105 -6.52 -6.25 -9.57
N ASN A 106 -6.40 -7.37 -8.86
CA ASN A 106 -5.58 -8.51 -9.28
C ASN A 106 -4.12 -8.06 -9.53
N VAL A 107 -3.49 -7.51 -8.52
CA VAL A 107 -2.12 -6.97 -8.60
C VAL A 107 -1.23 -7.61 -7.54
N ILE A 108 0.01 -7.87 -7.92
CA ILE A 108 1.08 -8.24 -7.00
C ILE A 108 2.16 -7.15 -7.06
N ILE A 109 2.51 -6.63 -5.89
CA ILE A 109 3.68 -5.77 -5.71
C ILE A 109 4.80 -6.63 -5.11
N ALA A 110 5.92 -6.73 -5.81
CA ALA A 110 7.07 -7.49 -5.33
C ALA A 110 7.70 -6.85 -4.07
N ALA A 111 8.35 -7.67 -3.26
CA ALA A 111 9.05 -7.19 -2.08
C ALA A 111 10.11 -6.13 -2.44
N GLY A 112 10.24 -5.09 -1.62
CA GLY A 112 11.20 -4.01 -1.80
C GLY A 112 10.88 -3.02 -2.92
N ALA A 113 9.75 -3.14 -3.60
CA ALA A 113 9.37 -2.23 -4.67
C ALA A 113 9.07 -0.81 -4.15
N VAL A 114 9.36 0.20 -4.95
CA VAL A 114 8.95 1.59 -4.70
C VAL A 114 7.96 2.02 -5.78
N VAL A 115 6.70 2.08 -5.42
CA VAL A 115 5.59 2.42 -6.31
C VAL A 115 5.39 3.92 -6.34
N THR A 116 5.69 4.53 -7.49
CA THR A 116 5.62 5.97 -7.71
C THR A 116 4.48 6.39 -8.64
N ASN A 117 3.87 5.45 -9.34
CA ASN A 117 2.83 5.68 -10.34
C ASN A 117 1.72 4.62 -10.21
N ASP A 118 0.57 4.89 -10.81
CA ASP A 118 -0.55 3.97 -10.87
C ASP A 118 -0.16 2.61 -11.45
N ILE A 119 -0.77 1.57 -10.90
CA ILE A 119 -0.56 0.19 -11.35
C ILE A 119 -1.84 -0.37 -11.95
N PRO A 120 -1.80 -0.76 -13.24
CA PRO A 120 -2.97 -1.34 -13.91
C PRO A 120 -3.37 -2.69 -13.31
N SER A 121 -4.67 -2.99 -13.34
CA SER A 121 -5.21 -4.29 -12.95
C SER A 121 -4.57 -5.44 -13.73
N GLY A 122 -4.46 -6.60 -13.08
CA GLY A 122 -3.99 -7.84 -13.70
C GLY A 122 -2.46 -7.93 -13.86
N THR A 123 -1.70 -7.09 -13.20
CA THR A 123 -0.24 -6.97 -13.39
C THR A 123 0.57 -7.29 -12.14
N ILE A 124 1.85 -7.57 -12.35
CA ILE A 124 2.85 -7.69 -11.30
C ILE A 124 3.90 -6.60 -11.52
N TYR A 125 4.16 -5.83 -10.46
CA TYR A 125 5.16 -4.76 -10.46
C TYR A 125 6.26 -5.02 -9.44
N GLY A 126 7.47 -4.64 -9.77
CA GLY A 126 8.62 -4.75 -8.88
C GLY A 126 9.72 -3.77 -9.23
N GLY A 127 10.70 -3.64 -8.35
CA GLY A 127 11.87 -2.79 -8.53
C GLY A 127 11.72 -1.38 -7.99
N VAL A 128 12.78 -0.57 -8.19
CA VAL A 128 12.91 0.83 -7.74
C VAL A 128 13.40 1.69 -8.91
N PRO A 129 12.57 2.56 -9.50
CA PRO A 129 11.13 2.65 -9.33
C PRO A 129 10.43 1.39 -9.87
N ALA A 130 9.25 1.07 -9.31
CA ALA A 130 8.51 -0.12 -9.71
C ALA A 130 8.12 -0.10 -11.19
N ARG A 131 8.31 -1.24 -11.86
CA ARG A 131 7.94 -1.46 -13.26
C ARG A 131 7.23 -2.78 -13.40
N LYS A 132 6.44 -2.94 -14.45
CA LYS A 132 5.78 -4.19 -14.77
C LYS A 132 6.81 -5.30 -15.01
N ILE A 133 6.67 -6.41 -14.27
CA ILE A 133 7.53 -7.58 -14.37
C ILE A 133 6.77 -8.86 -14.71
N GLY A 134 5.44 -8.80 -14.77
CA GLY A 134 4.64 -9.98 -15.11
C GLY A 134 3.13 -9.70 -15.13
N GLN A 135 2.40 -10.80 -15.30
CA GLN A 135 0.93 -10.84 -15.31
C GLN A 135 0.41 -11.67 -14.14
N PHE A 136 -0.60 -11.16 -13.46
CA PHE A 136 -1.20 -11.80 -12.29
C PHE A 136 -1.72 -13.21 -12.59
N ASN A 137 -2.50 -13.36 -13.66
CA ASN A 137 -3.11 -14.66 -14.02
C ASN A 137 -2.07 -15.72 -14.41
N GLU A 138 -1.00 -15.32 -15.09
CA GLU A 138 0.10 -16.23 -15.42
C GLU A 138 0.82 -16.73 -14.18
N TYR A 139 1.08 -15.83 -13.23
CA TYR A 139 1.68 -16.20 -11.96
C TYR A 139 0.77 -17.13 -11.15
N MET A 140 -0.52 -16.82 -11.09
CA MET A 140 -1.50 -17.66 -10.39
C MET A 140 -1.58 -19.06 -11.01
N LYS A 141 -1.52 -19.16 -12.35
CA LYS A 141 -1.48 -20.45 -13.06
C LYS A 141 -0.23 -21.25 -12.67
N LYS A 142 0.95 -20.64 -12.73
CA LYS A 142 2.21 -21.26 -12.30
C LYS A 142 2.18 -21.71 -10.84
N ALA A 143 1.61 -20.90 -9.95
CA ALA A 143 1.48 -21.24 -8.54
C ALA A 143 0.59 -22.49 -8.34
N LYS A 144 -0.47 -22.68 -9.15
CA LYS A 144 -1.29 -23.91 -9.12
C LYS A 144 -0.51 -25.14 -9.56
N GLU A 145 0.33 -25.00 -10.59
CA GLU A 145 1.16 -26.09 -11.12
C GLU A 145 2.26 -26.51 -10.15
N HIS A 146 2.76 -25.55 -9.37
CA HIS A 146 3.83 -25.75 -8.39
C HIS A 146 3.27 -25.63 -6.96
N GLN A 147 2.17 -26.34 -6.67
CA GLN A 147 1.61 -26.33 -5.32
C GLN A 147 2.71 -26.59 -4.28
N PHE A 148 3.08 -25.54 -3.58
CA PHE A 148 3.97 -25.64 -2.43
C PHE A 148 3.20 -26.36 -1.32
N GLY A 149 3.33 -27.67 -1.30
CA GLY A 149 2.76 -28.53 -0.29
C GLY A 149 3.43 -28.34 1.05
#